data_bd5f007ddd0d6303d6e36bcf9c873efa
#
_entry.id   bd5f007ddd0d6303d6e36bcf9c873efa
#
_cell.length_a   1.000
_cell.length_b   1.000
_cell.length_c   1.000
_cell.angle_alpha   90.00
_cell.angle_beta   90.00
_cell.angle_gamma   90.00
#
_symmetry.space_group_name_H-M   'P 1'
#
loop_
_entity.id
_entity.type
_entity.pdbx_description
1 polymer ?
#
loop_
_entity_poly.entity_id
_entity_poly.type
_entity_poly.pdbx_seq_one_letter_code
_entity_poly.pdbx_strand_id
1 'polypeptide(L)'
;MRRCLCRLRGCWSLTSAAPADGPEEYAIVTEAHAAVSFAAPDEPFYLPGGQYEGLQLFIDPDAVQADSFLTVMGLEIGGIADYFCRDGVHCCPVSKAITDILDEQWSDAEYATPGELRYTAVRLLYELLRLPDDAEAARCPARQVELVRETETLVLRDLSVRHTAKALAEGFGLSESGFKLYCQNVLGEGYLAYFRRRRLEKAAELLRTTTLR
;
A
#
# COMPACT_ATOMS: atom_id res chain seq x y z
N MET A 1 19.71 11.38 0.96
CA MET A 1 19.62 10.22 1.84
C MET A 1 18.59 9.28 1.22
N ARG A 2 19.02 8.17 0.64
CA ARG A 2 18.11 7.20 -0.01
C ARG A 2 17.66 6.19 1.03
N ARG A 3 16.37 6.06 1.27
CA ARG A 3 15.81 5.05 2.17
C ARG A 3 15.11 4.00 1.35
N CYS A 4 15.43 2.73 1.54
CA CYS A 4 14.67 1.63 0.97
C CYS A 4 13.40 1.42 1.82
N LEU A 5 12.26 1.41 1.17
CA LEU A 5 10.96 1.19 1.79
C LEU A 5 10.41 -0.16 1.33
N CYS A 6 10.32 -1.11 2.26
CA CYS A 6 9.61 -2.35 2.04
C CYS A 6 8.21 -2.25 2.65
N ARG A 7 7.19 -2.45 1.85
CA ARG A 7 5.81 -2.56 2.30
C ARG A 7 5.36 -4.00 2.20
N LEU A 8 5.01 -4.54 3.33
CA LEU A 8 4.58 -5.92 3.47
C LEU A 8 3.17 -5.91 4.04
N ARG A 9 2.24 -6.49 3.31
CA ARG A 9 0.82 -6.54 3.63
C ARG A 9 0.19 -5.14 3.74
N GLY A 10 -0.65 -4.81 2.83
CA GLY A 10 -1.40 -3.54 2.85
C GLY A 10 -2.73 -3.71 2.16
N CYS A 11 -3.78 -3.14 2.75
CA CYS A 11 -4.96 -2.83 1.96
C CYS A 11 -4.57 -1.79 0.94
N TRP A 12 -4.48 -2.18 -0.34
CA TRP A 12 -4.39 -1.30 -1.49
C TRP A 12 -3.57 -0.01 -1.29
N SER A 13 -2.32 -0.06 -1.56
CA SER A 13 -1.53 1.15 -1.76
C SER A 13 -1.14 1.24 -3.22
N LEU A 14 -1.30 2.43 -3.78
CA LEU A 14 -0.83 2.74 -5.10
C LEU A 14 0.53 3.44 -4.95
N THR A 15 1.51 2.90 -5.63
CA THR A 15 2.85 3.48 -5.64
C THR A 15 3.28 3.64 -7.07
N SER A 16 3.80 4.80 -7.40
CA SER A 16 4.35 5.07 -8.72
C SER A 16 5.83 5.39 -8.61
N ALA A 17 6.60 4.87 -9.55
CA ALA A 17 7.87 5.50 -9.91
C ALA A 17 7.54 6.57 -10.94
N ALA A 18 7.36 7.81 -10.50
CA ALA A 18 6.93 8.87 -11.40
C ALA A 18 8.09 9.41 -12.23
N PRO A 19 7.98 9.44 -13.58
CA PRO A 19 8.67 10.41 -14.39
C PRO A 19 8.11 11.81 -14.11
N ALA A 20 8.83 12.86 -14.53
CA ALA A 20 8.47 14.26 -14.26
C ALA A 20 7.06 14.67 -14.75
N ASP A 21 6.48 13.93 -15.68
CA ASP A 21 5.15 14.17 -16.28
C ASP A 21 4.01 13.38 -15.61
N GLY A 22 4.28 12.69 -14.50
CA GLY A 22 3.34 11.79 -13.82
C GLY A 22 3.38 10.35 -14.36
N PRO A 23 2.93 9.36 -13.58
CA PRO A 23 2.98 7.96 -13.97
C PRO A 23 1.88 7.64 -15.00
N GLU A 24 2.22 6.85 -16.01
CA GLU A 24 1.22 6.27 -16.91
C GLU A 24 0.41 5.16 -16.22
N GLU A 25 1.05 4.45 -15.29
CA GLU A 25 0.47 3.35 -14.54
C GLU A 25 0.93 3.36 -13.07
N TYR A 26 0.07 2.84 -12.22
CA TYR A 26 0.37 2.60 -10.82
C TYR A 26 0.49 1.10 -10.54
N ALA A 27 1.47 0.72 -9.75
CA ALA A 27 1.53 -0.61 -9.19
C ALA A 27 0.55 -0.73 -8.01
N ILE A 28 -0.28 -1.77 -8.04
CA ILE A 28 -1.26 -2.04 -6.99
C ILE A 28 -0.65 -3.01 -5.98
N VAL A 29 -0.52 -2.58 -4.74
CA VAL A 29 -0.05 -3.41 -3.63
C VAL A 29 -1.25 -3.82 -2.80
N THR A 30 -1.56 -5.12 -2.78
CA THR A 30 -2.63 -5.71 -1.97
C THR A 30 -2.05 -6.48 -0.78
N GLU A 31 -2.90 -7.07 0.03
CA GLU A 31 -2.50 -7.98 1.13
C GLU A 31 -1.64 -9.17 0.65
N ALA A 32 -1.77 -9.53 -0.63
CA ALA A 32 -1.01 -10.61 -1.24
C ALA A 32 0.32 -10.17 -1.85
N HIS A 33 0.70 -8.89 -1.73
CA HIS A 33 1.88 -8.33 -2.37
C HIS A 33 2.80 -7.62 -1.38
N ALA A 34 4.09 -7.66 -1.68
CA ALA A 34 5.11 -6.79 -1.12
C ALA A 34 5.54 -5.77 -2.17
N ALA A 35 5.83 -4.56 -1.74
CA ALA A 35 6.45 -3.55 -2.60
C ALA A 35 7.75 -3.06 -1.97
N VAL A 36 8.78 -2.97 -2.77
CA VAL A 36 10.09 -2.43 -2.39
C VAL A 36 10.42 -1.26 -3.31
N SER A 37 10.80 -0.15 -2.74
CA SER A 37 11.18 1.05 -3.49
C SER A 37 12.16 1.89 -2.71
N PHE A 38 12.84 2.83 -3.38
CA PHE A 38 13.44 3.93 -2.66
C PHE A 38 12.34 4.86 -2.17
N ALA A 39 12.32 5.15 -0.87
CA ALA A 39 11.42 6.14 -0.33
C ALA A 39 11.94 7.54 -0.66
N ALA A 40 11.18 8.31 -1.42
CA ALA A 40 11.34 9.76 -1.42
C ALA A 40 10.59 10.30 -0.19
N PRO A 41 11.22 11.16 0.63
CA PRO A 41 10.61 11.68 1.87
C PRO A 41 9.32 12.45 1.64
N ASP A 42 9.12 12.98 0.43
CA ASP A 42 8.06 13.93 0.09
C ASP A 42 7.11 13.42 -1.03
N GLU A 43 7.21 12.14 -1.45
CA GLU A 43 6.28 11.62 -2.44
C GLU A 43 4.89 11.45 -1.85
N PRO A 44 3.86 12.07 -2.46
CA PRO A 44 2.49 11.92 -2.00
C PRO A 44 2.04 10.48 -2.19
N PHE A 45 1.66 9.89 -1.09
CA PHE A 45 1.25 8.51 -1.01
C PHE A 45 -0.27 8.42 -1.09
N TYR A 46 -0.79 7.73 -2.08
CA TYR A 46 -2.23 7.53 -2.20
C TYR A 46 -2.65 6.17 -1.63
N LEU A 47 -3.54 6.22 -0.66
CA LEU A 47 -4.18 5.06 -0.06
C LEU A 47 -5.64 5.04 -0.48
N PRO A 48 -6.02 4.23 -1.47
CA PRO A 48 -7.40 4.08 -1.85
C PRO A 48 -8.26 3.65 -0.66
N GLY A 49 -9.41 4.29 -0.51
CA GLY A 49 -10.26 4.02 0.63
C GLY A 49 -9.82 4.64 1.95
N GLY A 50 -8.68 5.33 1.99
CA GLY A 50 -8.19 6.07 3.16
C GLY A 50 -7.74 5.20 4.34
N GLN A 51 -7.56 3.89 4.13
CA GLN A 51 -7.10 2.97 5.16
C GLN A 51 -5.84 2.24 4.71
N TYR A 52 -4.91 2.09 5.63
CA TYR A 52 -3.72 1.27 5.45
C TYR A 52 -3.56 0.36 6.66
N GLU A 53 -3.46 -0.92 6.41
CA GLU A 53 -3.11 -1.92 7.40
C GLU A 53 -1.96 -2.74 6.83
N GLY A 54 -0.80 -2.65 7.46
CA GLY A 54 0.39 -3.33 6.95
C GLY A 54 1.66 -2.98 7.71
N LEU A 55 2.73 -3.69 7.41
CA LEU A 55 4.05 -3.42 7.94
C LEU A 55 4.87 -2.61 6.92
N GLN A 56 5.54 -1.57 7.40
CA GLN A 56 6.52 -0.83 6.63
C GLN A 56 7.88 -0.99 7.28
N LEU A 57 8.87 -1.41 6.48
CA LEU A 57 10.24 -1.52 6.91
C LEU A 57 11.07 -0.45 6.18
N PHE A 58 11.59 0.51 6.96
CA PHE A 58 12.49 1.54 6.43
C PHE A 58 13.93 1.13 6.70
N ILE A 59 14.72 1.07 5.65
CA ILE A 59 16.14 0.74 5.73
C ILE A 59 16.93 1.90 5.16
N ASP A 60 17.92 2.37 5.90
CA ASP A 60 18.91 3.34 5.42
C ASP A 60 20.19 2.56 5.03
N PRO A 61 20.44 2.32 3.73
CA PRO A 61 21.61 1.56 3.30
C PRO A 61 22.93 2.23 3.71
N ASP A 62 22.95 3.56 3.76
CA ASP A 62 24.13 4.34 4.09
C ASP A 62 24.47 4.28 5.60
N ALA A 63 23.48 3.94 6.43
CA ALA A 63 23.65 3.80 7.87
C ALA A 63 24.08 2.37 8.28
N VAL A 64 24.04 1.41 7.37
CA VAL A 64 24.44 0.03 7.65
C VAL A 64 25.95 -0.07 7.60
N GLN A 65 26.58 -0.27 8.74
CA GLN A 65 28.03 -0.43 8.86
C GLN A 65 28.47 -1.86 8.49
N ALA A 66 29.71 -2.01 8.09
CA ALA A 66 30.27 -3.31 7.65
C ALA A 66 30.25 -4.40 8.75
N ASP A 67 30.24 -4.00 10.01
CA ASP A 67 30.12 -4.87 11.20
C ASP A 67 28.71 -4.92 11.77
N SER A 68 27.73 -4.39 11.05
CA SER A 68 26.34 -4.43 11.49
C SER A 68 25.82 -5.87 11.60
N PHE A 69 24.84 -6.07 12.47
CA PHE A 69 24.17 -7.37 12.60
C PHE A 69 23.66 -7.90 11.26
N LEU A 70 23.16 -7.02 10.40
CA LEU A 70 22.65 -7.39 9.06
C LEU A 70 23.77 -7.97 8.17
N THR A 71 24.93 -7.31 8.16
CA THR A 71 26.10 -7.77 7.41
C THR A 71 26.64 -9.10 7.94
N VAL A 72 26.73 -9.24 9.26
CA VAL A 72 27.13 -10.50 9.92
C VAL A 72 26.19 -11.65 9.57
N MET A 73 24.88 -11.36 9.39
CA MET A 73 23.87 -12.31 8.95
C MET A 73 23.89 -12.55 7.44
N GLY A 74 24.83 -11.97 6.69
CA GLY A 74 24.94 -12.14 5.25
C GLY A 74 23.92 -11.33 4.43
N LEU A 75 23.31 -10.31 5.02
CA LEU A 75 22.37 -9.43 4.33
C LEU A 75 23.10 -8.16 3.86
N GLU A 76 23.43 -8.12 2.58
CA GLU A 76 24.02 -6.94 1.93
C GLU A 76 22.91 -5.99 1.49
N ILE A 77 22.56 -5.05 2.36
CA ILE A 77 21.43 -4.14 2.16
C ILE A 77 21.58 -3.26 0.92
N GLY A 78 22.80 -2.83 0.58
CA GLY A 78 23.06 -2.08 -0.65
C GLY A 78 22.68 -2.88 -1.89
N GLY A 79 23.11 -4.14 -1.97
CA GLY A 79 22.78 -5.03 -3.08
C GLY A 79 21.28 -5.36 -3.15
N ILE A 80 20.62 -5.51 -2.00
CA ILE A 80 19.14 -5.70 -1.92
C ILE A 80 18.43 -4.47 -2.49
N ALA A 81 18.82 -3.28 -2.06
CA ALA A 81 18.23 -2.03 -2.52
C ALA A 81 18.43 -1.84 -4.03
N ASP A 82 19.63 -2.10 -4.55
CA ASP A 82 19.96 -2.00 -5.98
C ASP A 82 19.18 -3.03 -6.80
N TYR A 83 18.99 -4.23 -6.28
CA TYR A 83 18.23 -5.29 -6.94
C TYR A 83 16.72 -4.93 -7.05
N PHE A 84 16.09 -4.62 -5.92
CA PHE A 84 14.65 -4.37 -5.87
C PHE A 84 14.23 -2.99 -6.41
N CYS A 85 15.11 -2.00 -6.37
CA CYS A 85 14.75 -0.63 -6.73
C CYS A 85 15.35 -0.17 -8.06
N ARG A 86 15.94 -1.09 -8.85
CA ARG A 86 16.60 -0.76 -10.12
C ARG A 86 15.69 -0.01 -11.08
N ASP A 87 14.44 -0.48 -11.20
CA ASP A 87 13.44 0.06 -12.12
C ASP A 87 12.32 0.83 -11.39
N GLY A 88 12.62 1.38 -10.21
CA GLY A 88 11.70 2.16 -9.40
C GLY A 88 11.03 1.34 -8.31
N VAL A 89 9.77 0.95 -8.47
CA VAL A 89 9.03 0.14 -7.51
C VAL A 89 8.96 -1.30 -7.98
N HIS A 90 9.50 -2.19 -7.18
CA HIS A 90 9.35 -3.63 -7.39
C HIS A 90 8.20 -4.15 -6.54
N CYS A 91 7.19 -4.72 -7.19
CA CYS A 91 6.08 -5.39 -6.52
C CYS A 91 6.12 -6.88 -6.83
N CYS A 92 5.98 -7.70 -5.80
CA CYS A 92 5.98 -9.14 -5.93
C CYS A 92 4.92 -9.78 -5.03
N PRO A 93 4.35 -10.94 -5.40
CA PRO A 93 3.48 -11.69 -4.52
C PRO A 93 4.26 -12.18 -3.30
N VAL A 94 3.63 -12.08 -2.13
CA VAL A 94 4.23 -12.58 -0.88
C VAL A 94 4.12 -14.09 -0.81
N SER A 95 5.18 -14.72 -0.31
CA SER A 95 5.15 -16.15 0.01
C SER A 95 4.33 -16.42 1.28
N LYS A 96 3.91 -17.68 1.45
CA LYS A 96 3.27 -18.11 2.71
C LYS A 96 4.16 -17.82 3.92
N ALA A 97 5.48 -17.97 3.79
CA ALA A 97 6.42 -17.69 4.87
C ALA A 97 6.38 -16.22 5.30
N ILE A 98 6.29 -15.29 4.36
CA ILE A 98 6.13 -13.86 4.66
C ILE A 98 4.79 -13.62 5.37
N THR A 99 3.70 -14.21 4.88
CA THR A 99 2.38 -14.06 5.51
C THR A 99 2.39 -14.58 6.95
N ASP A 100 2.96 -15.76 7.18
CA ASP A 100 3.05 -16.36 8.52
C ASP A 100 3.86 -15.45 9.48
N ILE A 101 4.97 -14.87 9.03
CA ILE A 101 5.77 -13.93 9.83
C ILE A 101 4.97 -12.67 10.19
N LEU A 102 4.20 -12.15 9.24
CA LEU A 102 3.38 -10.96 9.47
C LEU A 102 2.24 -11.24 10.45
N ASP A 103 1.61 -12.41 10.34
CA ASP A 103 0.53 -12.82 11.26
C ASP A 103 1.04 -13.04 12.69
N GLU A 104 2.22 -13.66 12.86
CA GLU A 104 2.90 -13.76 14.15
C GLU A 104 3.13 -12.36 14.75
N GLN A 105 3.75 -11.45 13.97
CA GLN A 105 4.07 -10.11 14.45
C GLN A 105 2.83 -9.28 14.78
N TRP A 106 1.73 -9.46 14.03
CA TRP A 106 0.50 -8.70 14.24
C TRP A 106 -0.19 -9.08 15.54
N SER A 107 -0.13 -10.36 15.91
CA SER A 107 -0.70 -10.87 17.16
C SER A 107 0.00 -10.31 18.38
N ASP A 108 1.30 -10.00 18.30
CA ASP A 108 2.14 -9.64 19.42
C ASP A 108 2.70 -8.19 19.34
N ALA A 109 2.27 -7.40 18.35
CA ALA A 109 2.87 -6.09 18.03
C ALA A 109 2.90 -5.10 19.20
N GLU A 110 1.92 -5.14 20.10
CA GLU A 110 1.83 -4.24 21.25
C GLU A 110 2.90 -4.53 22.32
N TYR A 111 3.42 -5.78 22.34
CA TYR A 111 4.36 -6.25 23.38
C TYR A 111 5.74 -6.61 22.83
N ALA A 112 5.95 -6.45 21.52
CA ALA A 112 7.19 -6.86 20.88
C ALA A 112 8.40 -6.04 21.38
N THR A 113 9.44 -6.73 21.80
CA THR A 113 10.71 -6.12 22.20
C THR A 113 11.49 -5.62 20.96
N PRO A 114 12.42 -4.66 21.12
CA PRO A 114 13.29 -4.25 20.02
C PRO A 114 14.13 -5.40 19.41
N GLY A 115 14.43 -6.43 20.19
CA GLY A 115 15.13 -7.63 19.71
C GLY A 115 14.27 -8.47 18.79
N GLU A 116 13.01 -8.71 19.17
CA GLU A 116 12.03 -9.44 18.38
C GLU A 116 11.73 -8.71 17.06
N LEU A 117 11.54 -7.38 17.10
CA LEU A 117 11.35 -6.59 15.90
C LEU A 117 12.53 -6.69 14.93
N ARG A 118 13.77 -6.66 15.44
CA ARG A 118 14.98 -6.84 14.62
C ARG A 118 15.04 -8.25 14.03
N TYR A 119 14.72 -9.27 14.78
CA TYR A 119 14.68 -10.64 14.32
C TYR A 119 13.64 -10.83 13.22
N THR A 120 12.43 -10.29 13.41
CA THR A 120 11.36 -10.30 12.41
C THR A 120 11.80 -9.58 11.12
N ALA A 121 12.43 -8.41 11.23
CA ALA A 121 12.95 -7.69 10.07
C ALA A 121 13.98 -8.51 9.27
N VAL A 122 14.89 -9.19 9.95
CA VAL A 122 15.87 -10.07 9.29
C VAL A 122 15.19 -11.25 8.59
N ARG A 123 14.25 -11.91 9.26
CA ARG A 123 13.45 -13.00 8.63
C ARG A 123 12.76 -12.53 7.37
N LEU A 124 12.09 -11.37 7.43
CA LEU A 124 11.40 -10.78 6.28
C LEU A 124 12.33 -10.47 5.12
N LEU A 125 13.51 -9.91 5.40
CA LEU A 125 14.52 -9.63 4.37
C LEU A 125 15.02 -10.91 3.69
N TYR A 126 15.26 -11.98 4.45
CA TYR A 126 15.63 -13.27 3.87
C TYR A 126 14.55 -13.86 2.98
N GLU A 127 13.28 -13.77 3.40
CA GLU A 127 12.17 -14.27 2.58
C GLU A 127 11.93 -13.42 1.34
N LEU A 128 12.11 -12.09 1.42
CA LEU A 128 12.04 -11.20 0.26
C LEU A 128 13.09 -11.56 -0.81
N LEU A 129 14.32 -11.87 -0.39
CA LEU A 129 15.40 -12.29 -1.30
C LEU A 129 15.13 -13.62 -2.01
N ARG A 130 14.18 -14.42 -1.52
CA ARG A 130 13.80 -15.70 -2.13
C ARG A 130 12.61 -15.59 -3.05
N LEU A 131 11.98 -14.41 -3.12
CA LEU A 131 10.87 -14.20 -4.03
C LEU A 131 11.34 -14.28 -5.49
N PRO A 132 10.53 -14.86 -6.38
CA PRO A 132 10.89 -14.95 -7.78
C PRO A 132 10.92 -13.55 -8.43
N ASP A 133 11.82 -13.37 -9.37
CA ASP A 133 12.11 -12.11 -10.05
C ASP A 133 11.01 -11.71 -11.06
N ASP A 134 10.17 -12.66 -11.46
CA ASP A 134 9.20 -12.56 -12.54
C ASP A 134 7.76 -12.27 -12.10
N ALA A 135 7.58 -11.84 -10.87
CA ALA A 135 6.27 -11.55 -10.35
C ALA A 135 5.74 -10.22 -10.88
N GLU A 136 4.90 -10.31 -11.88
CA GLU A 136 4.22 -9.14 -12.44
C GLU A 136 3.23 -8.57 -11.41
N ALA A 137 3.51 -7.38 -10.90
CA ALA A 137 2.55 -6.65 -10.08
C ALA A 137 1.32 -6.29 -10.91
N ALA A 138 0.15 -6.38 -10.31
CA ALA A 138 -1.05 -5.83 -10.94
C ALA A 138 -0.84 -4.33 -11.18
N ARG A 139 -0.99 -3.91 -12.43
CA ARG A 139 -0.84 -2.51 -12.84
C ARG A 139 -2.20 -1.90 -13.11
N CYS A 140 -2.36 -0.64 -12.77
CA CYS A 140 -3.58 0.11 -12.99
C CYS A 140 -3.25 1.40 -13.75
N PRO A 141 -3.90 1.67 -14.89
CA PRO A 141 -3.71 2.91 -15.61
C PRO A 141 -3.97 4.14 -14.72
N ALA A 142 -3.11 5.14 -14.80
CA ALA A 142 -3.19 6.35 -13.96
C ALA A 142 -4.56 7.02 -14.05
N ARG A 143 -5.15 7.06 -15.24
CA ARG A 143 -6.50 7.60 -15.44
C ARG A 143 -7.57 6.93 -14.56
N GLN A 144 -7.49 5.61 -14.35
CA GLN A 144 -8.44 4.92 -13.47
C GLN A 144 -8.27 5.35 -12.02
N VAL A 145 -7.02 5.47 -11.60
CA VAL A 145 -6.66 5.89 -10.24
C VAL A 145 -7.11 7.30 -9.97
N GLU A 146 -6.83 8.23 -10.87
CA GLU A 146 -7.23 9.65 -10.76
C GLU A 146 -8.75 9.78 -10.67
N LEU A 147 -9.49 9.09 -11.53
CA LEU A 147 -10.95 9.11 -11.53
C LEU A 147 -11.52 8.59 -10.20
N VAL A 148 -10.99 7.50 -9.67
CA VAL A 148 -11.43 6.97 -8.37
C VAL A 148 -11.06 7.93 -7.25
N ARG A 149 -9.89 8.56 -7.28
CA ARG A 149 -9.47 9.58 -6.30
C ARG A 149 -10.38 10.81 -6.32
N GLU A 150 -10.78 11.27 -7.53
CA GLU A 150 -11.77 12.35 -7.66
C GLU A 150 -13.13 11.93 -7.11
N THR A 151 -13.56 10.69 -7.37
CA THR A 151 -14.77 10.11 -6.80
C THR A 151 -14.73 10.11 -5.27
N GLU A 152 -13.62 9.64 -4.67
CA GLU A 152 -13.44 9.66 -3.22
C GLU A 152 -13.54 11.09 -2.66
N THR A 153 -12.86 12.04 -3.30
CA THR A 153 -12.89 13.45 -2.89
C THR A 153 -14.30 14.01 -2.93
N LEU A 154 -15.06 13.71 -3.97
CA LEU A 154 -16.43 14.18 -4.13
C LEU A 154 -17.37 13.57 -3.08
N VAL A 155 -17.27 12.27 -2.88
CA VAL A 155 -18.12 11.52 -1.95
C VAL A 155 -17.83 11.88 -0.48
N LEU A 156 -16.56 12.06 -0.14
CA LEU A 156 -16.13 12.38 1.22
C LEU A 156 -16.44 13.81 1.65
N ARG A 157 -16.70 14.72 0.71
CA ARG A 157 -17.16 16.08 1.04
C ARG A 157 -18.48 16.08 1.80
N ASP A 158 -19.42 15.24 1.39
CA ASP A 158 -20.70 15.11 2.05
C ASP A 158 -21.25 13.67 1.94
N LEU A 159 -21.02 12.90 2.97
CA LEU A 159 -21.48 11.51 3.06
C LEU A 159 -23.01 11.40 3.30
N SER A 160 -23.73 12.50 3.56
CA SER A 160 -25.17 12.49 3.66
C SER A 160 -25.84 12.41 2.29
N VAL A 161 -25.19 12.94 1.25
CA VAL A 161 -25.66 12.88 -0.12
C VAL A 161 -25.41 11.50 -0.73
N ARG A 162 -26.47 10.94 -1.32
CA ARG A 162 -26.37 9.66 -2.00
C ARG A 162 -25.95 9.85 -3.46
N HIS A 163 -24.67 9.61 -3.74
CA HIS A 163 -24.17 9.50 -5.10
C HIS A 163 -24.40 8.08 -5.63
N THR A 164 -25.12 7.93 -6.75
CA THR A 164 -25.28 6.62 -7.39
C THR A 164 -24.11 6.33 -8.33
N ALA A 165 -23.75 5.06 -8.49
CA ALA A 165 -22.70 4.67 -9.42
C ALA A 165 -22.98 5.14 -10.85
N LYS A 166 -24.28 5.15 -11.25
CA LYS A 166 -24.71 5.64 -12.55
C LYS A 166 -24.45 7.14 -12.72
N ALA A 167 -24.85 7.96 -11.75
CA ALA A 167 -24.65 9.42 -11.82
C ALA A 167 -23.17 9.81 -11.82
N LEU A 168 -22.34 9.09 -11.04
CA LEU A 168 -20.89 9.30 -11.05
C LEU A 168 -20.27 8.89 -12.39
N ALA A 169 -20.66 7.73 -12.91
CA ALA A 169 -20.18 7.27 -14.23
C ALA A 169 -20.52 8.27 -15.34
N GLU A 170 -21.76 8.77 -15.37
CA GLU A 170 -22.21 9.79 -16.32
C GLU A 170 -21.38 11.09 -16.19
N GLY A 171 -21.08 11.52 -14.96
CA GLY A 171 -20.24 12.71 -14.69
C GLY A 171 -18.82 12.58 -15.25
N PHE A 172 -18.29 11.37 -15.29
CA PHE A 172 -16.95 11.06 -15.85
C PHE A 172 -16.97 10.60 -17.31
N GLY A 173 -18.12 10.59 -17.97
CA GLY A 173 -18.25 10.12 -19.34
C GLY A 173 -18.01 8.61 -19.51
N LEU A 174 -18.31 7.83 -18.47
CA LEU A 174 -18.15 6.37 -18.44
C LEU A 174 -19.49 5.64 -18.46
N SER A 175 -19.45 4.36 -18.87
CA SER A 175 -20.54 3.44 -18.57
C SER A 175 -20.55 3.08 -17.09
N GLU A 176 -21.72 2.77 -16.53
CA GLU A 176 -21.83 2.34 -15.13
C GLU A 176 -20.98 1.09 -14.84
N SER A 177 -20.91 0.15 -15.78
CA SER A 177 -20.06 -1.06 -15.65
C SER A 177 -18.57 -0.72 -15.65
N GLY A 178 -18.13 0.19 -16.51
CA GLY A 178 -16.75 0.68 -16.55
C GLY A 178 -16.35 1.37 -15.24
N PHE A 179 -17.20 2.25 -14.73
CA PHE A 179 -16.98 2.90 -13.43
C PHE A 179 -16.87 1.89 -12.27
N LYS A 180 -17.78 0.90 -12.23
CA LYS A 180 -17.73 -0.16 -11.21
C LYS A 180 -16.44 -0.98 -11.28
N LEU A 181 -15.98 -1.29 -12.50
CA LEU A 181 -14.71 -1.99 -12.70
C LEU A 181 -13.53 -1.15 -12.19
N TYR A 182 -13.50 0.15 -12.47
CA TYR A 182 -12.45 1.04 -11.98
C TYR A 182 -12.41 1.09 -10.46
N CYS A 183 -13.58 1.20 -9.81
CA CYS A 183 -13.66 1.15 -8.35
C CYS A 183 -13.14 -0.20 -7.81
N GLN A 184 -13.54 -1.32 -8.43
CA GLN A 184 -13.07 -2.64 -8.02
C GLN A 184 -11.54 -2.78 -8.17
N ASN A 185 -10.98 -2.29 -9.28
CA ASN A 185 -9.53 -2.36 -9.51
C ASN A 185 -8.73 -1.49 -8.55
N VAL A 186 -9.23 -0.28 -8.22
CA VAL A 186 -8.48 0.70 -7.44
C VAL A 186 -8.76 0.60 -5.94
N LEU A 187 -10.01 0.39 -5.53
CA LEU A 187 -10.42 0.30 -4.11
C LEU A 187 -10.36 -1.13 -3.56
N GLY A 188 -10.27 -2.16 -4.43
CA GLY A 188 -10.41 -3.55 -4.03
C GLY A 188 -11.83 -3.99 -3.73
N GLU A 189 -12.76 -3.04 -3.72
CA GLU A 189 -14.17 -3.27 -3.44
C GLU A 189 -15.07 -2.47 -4.39
N GLY A 190 -16.33 -2.92 -4.53
CA GLY A 190 -17.29 -2.18 -5.35
C GLY A 190 -17.67 -0.84 -4.71
N TYR A 191 -17.95 0.18 -5.53
CA TYR A 191 -18.31 1.52 -5.09
C TYR A 191 -19.36 1.56 -3.96
N LEU A 192 -20.41 0.75 -4.05
CA LEU A 192 -21.48 0.76 -3.02
C LEU A 192 -20.99 0.21 -1.67
N ALA A 193 -20.09 -0.77 -1.67
CA ALA A 193 -19.49 -1.31 -0.45
C ALA A 193 -18.61 -0.24 0.19
N TYR A 194 -17.74 0.38 -0.60
CA TYR A 194 -16.90 1.50 -0.20
C TYR A 194 -17.74 2.63 0.44
N PHE A 195 -18.76 3.12 -0.27
CA PHE A 195 -19.61 4.21 0.21
C PHE A 195 -20.34 3.89 1.54
N ARG A 196 -20.86 2.66 1.68
CA ARG A 196 -21.48 2.20 2.92
C ARG A 196 -20.47 2.16 4.06
N ARG A 197 -19.29 1.63 3.83
CA ARG A 197 -18.22 1.57 4.82
C ARG A 197 -17.85 2.96 5.32
N ARG A 198 -17.58 3.91 4.40
CA ARG A 198 -17.23 5.30 4.77
C ARG A 198 -18.31 6.00 5.58
N ARG A 199 -19.59 5.77 5.25
CA ARG A 199 -20.70 6.30 6.03
C ARG A 199 -20.77 5.71 7.44
N LEU A 200 -20.57 4.41 7.58
CA LEU A 200 -20.55 3.74 8.89
C LEU A 200 -19.38 4.21 9.75
N GLU A 201 -18.19 4.36 9.16
CA GLU A 201 -17.02 4.91 9.84
C GLU A 201 -17.29 6.33 10.36
N LYS A 202 -17.87 7.18 9.53
CA LYS A 202 -18.23 8.55 9.93
C LYS A 202 -19.31 8.57 11.01
N ALA A 203 -20.30 7.72 10.91
CA ALA A 203 -21.33 7.60 11.96
C ALA A 203 -20.71 7.12 13.29
N ALA A 204 -19.81 6.15 13.26
CA ALA A 204 -19.11 5.67 14.45
C ALA A 204 -18.20 6.77 15.06
N GLU A 205 -17.53 7.56 14.24
CA GLU A 205 -16.74 8.72 14.67
C GLU A 205 -17.64 9.74 15.38
N LEU A 206 -18.75 10.12 14.75
CA LEU A 206 -19.70 11.08 15.31
C LEU A 206 -20.29 10.59 16.64
N LEU A 207 -20.63 9.32 16.78
CA LEU A 207 -21.12 8.74 18.03
C LEU A 207 -20.08 8.77 19.16
N ARG A 208 -18.80 8.71 18.84
CA ARG A 208 -17.71 8.80 19.84
C ARG A 208 -17.37 10.23 20.22
N THR A 209 -17.49 11.17 19.27
CA THR A 209 -17.04 12.55 19.45
C THR A 209 -18.15 13.51 19.83
N THR A 210 -19.42 13.15 19.60
CA THR A 210 -20.57 14.00 19.91
C THR A 210 -21.45 13.35 20.96
N THR A 211 -21.91 14.17 21.91
CA THR A 211 -22.94 13.80 22.92
C THR A 211 -24.34 13.95 22.37
N LEU A 212 -24.59 13.63 21.10
CA LEU A 212 -25.92 13.64 20.53
C LEU A 212 -26.79 12.58 21.24
N ARG A 213 -27.73 13.05 21.99
CA ARG A 213 -28.83 12.27 22.59
C ARG A 213 -29.98 12.16 21.61
#